data_0b42f85a8b74e098f1573fc9b09f695f
#
_entry.id   0b42f85a8b74e098f1573fc9b09f695f
#
_cell.length_a   1.000
_cell.length_b   1.000
_cell.length_c   1.000
_cell.angle_alpha   90.00
_cell.angle_beta   90.00
_cell.angle_gamma   90.00
#
_symmetry.space_group_name_H-M   'P 1'
#
loop_
_entity.id
_entity.type
_entity.pdbx_description
1 polymer ?
#
loop_
_entity_poly.entity_id
_entity_poly.type
_entity_poly.pdbx_seq_one_letter_code
_entity_poly.pdbx_strand_id
1 'polypeptide(L)'
;PHLLTADRVRNAIKKHGIDAVIIGSDAVVQNWPLFSTLKLGKRRPYWIEPLPSERRYPNPFWGYGFSDIIPTAMMSVSSQNSKYQKFSRYMLKRMGKSLKRLKYISVRDAWTKDMMLAAGPELSIDITPDPVFALNQNVGEKIPLEEDIRNRFVLPDKYVLIGMRTQILSIPFLEALNDAMRIEGKECVAFPIDGAMAFSHPFKHSISIPLSPLDWYALIKYSAGYVGSNMHPIVSSLANGVPCYSLDNWGSTNFWGKKENNASSKVFDIL
;
A
#
# COMPACT_ATOMS: atom_id res chain seq x y z
N PRO A 1 -15.17 -6.65 11.89
CA PRO A 1 -15.70 -5.47 12.57
C PRO A 1 -14.80 -4.28 12.27
N HIS A 2 -15.36 -3.23 11.67
CA HIS A 2 -14.60 -2.03 11.36
C HIS A 2 -14.30 -1.26 12.65
N LEU A 3 -13.03 -1.21 13.08
CA LEU A 3 -12.56 -0.48 14.26
C LEU A 3 -12.32 1.00 13.96
N LEU A 4 -13.30 1.68 13.33
CA LEU A 4 -13.15 3.05 12.84
C LEU A 4 -13.35 4.14 13.90
N THR A 5 -13.67 3.78 15.16
CA THR A 5 -13.83 4.72 16.26
C THR A 5 -13.00 4.31 17.47
N ALA A 6 -12.55 5.30 18.25
CA ALA A 6 -11.79 5.05 19.47
C ALA A 6 -12.55 4.15 20.46
N ASP A 7 -13.87 4.30 20.57
CA ASP A 7 -14.70 3.47 21.44
C ASP A 7 -14.70 2.00 21.02
N ARG A 8 -14.80 1.71 19.73
CA ARG A 8 -14.72 0.34 19.22
C ARG A 8 -13.36 -0.28 19.50
N VAL A 9 -12.28 0.49 19.34
CA VAL A 9 -10.92 0.02 19.69
C VAL A 9 -10.82 -0.26 21.17
N ARG A 10 -11.26 0.66 22.04
CA ARG A 10 -11.27 0.46 23.52
C ARG A 10 -12.08 -0.78 23.92
N ASN A 11 -13.24 -0.97 23.32
CA ASN A 11 -14.08 -2.14 23.60
C ASN A 11 -13.40 -3.44 23.14
N ALA A 12 -12.72 -3.44 22.00
CA ALA A 12 -11.95 -4.59 21.53
C ALA A 12 -10.78 -4.90 22.46
N ILE A 13 -10.03 -3.89 22.89
CA ILE A 13 -8.94 -4.01 23.88
C ILE A 13 -9.45 -4.71 25.15
N LYS A 14 -10.53 -4.19 25.74
CA LYS A 14 -11.11 -4.79 26.96
C LYS A 14 -11.64 -6.20 26.73
N LYS A 15 -12.38 -6.41 25.63
CA LYS A 15 -13.02 -7.69 25.33
C LYS A 15 -12.03 -8.82 25.12
N HIS A 16 -10.87 -8.51 24.54
CA HIS A 16 -9.90 -9.52 24.12
C HIS A 16 -8.63 -9.52 24.99
N GLY A 17 -8.57 -8.74 26.07
CA GLY A 17 -7.42 -8.68 26.97
C GLY A 17 -6.12 -8.27 26.23
N ILE A 18 -6.19 -7.24 25.38
CA ILE A 18 -5.05 -6.80 24.59
C ILE A 18 -4.12 -5.97 25.46
N ASP A 19 -2.82 -6.28 25.47
CA ASP A 19 -1.81 -5.62 26.30
C ASP A 19 -1.02 -4.53 25.56
N ALA A 20 -0.99 -4.57 24.23
CA ALA A 20 -0.32 -3.58 23.38
C ALA A 20 -0.98 -3.47 22.02
N VAL A 21 -0.83 -2.32 21.34
CA VAL A 21 -1.34 -2.08 19.99
C VAL A 21 -0.20 -1.64 19.09
N ILE A 22 -0.06 -2.29 17.93
CA ILE A 22 0.81 -1.86 16.85
C ILE A 22 -0.07 -1.37 15.70
N ILE A 23 0.14 -0.13 15.28
CA ILE A 23 -0.51 0.47 14.11
C ILE A 23 0.49 0.41 12.96
N GLY A 24 0.14 -0.21 11.89
CA GLY A 24 1.07 -0.26 10.75
C GLY A 24 0.52 -1.12 9.65
N SER A 25 1.21 -1.23 8.71
CA SER A 25 2.25 -0.79 7.85
C SER A 25 1.69 -0.43 6.46
N ASP A 26 0.69 0.42 6.37
CA ASP A 26 0.14 0.91 5.09
C ASP A 26 -0.14 2.43 5.19
N ALA A 27 -0.81 2.98 4.20
CA ALA A 27 -1.24 4.38 4.16
C ALA A 27 -2.34 4.71 5.21
N VAL A 28 -2.17 4.18 6.42
CA VAL A 28 -3.15 4.27 7.51
C VAL A 28 -3.23 5.65 8.15
N VAL A 29 -2.16 6.47 8.00
CA VAL A 29 -2.14 7.85 8.49
C VAL A 29 -2.41 8.87 7.38
N GLN A 30 -2.94 8.43 6.25
CA GLN A 30 -3.38 9.32 5.20
C GLN A 30 -4.47 10.24 5.73
N ASN A 31 -4.32 11.55 5.47
CA ASN A 31 -5.34 12.53 5.85
C ASN A 31 -5.53 13.57 4.73
N TRP A 32 -6.77 13.81 4.38
CA TRP A 32 -7.13 14.71 3.31
C TRP A 32 -7.80 15.96 3.86
N PRO A 33 -7.43 17.16 3.39
CA PRO A 33 -8.16 18.38 3.74
C PRO A 33 -9.62 18.28 3.31
N LEU A 34 -10.53 18.85 4.09
CA LEU A 34 -11.98 18.75 3.90
C LEU A 34 -12.43 19.15 2.48
N PHE A 35 -11.72 20.08 1.86
CA PHE A 35 -12.03 20.63 0.54
C PHE A 35 -11.32 19.96 -0.64
N SER A 36 -10.49 18.93 -0.39
CA SER A 36 -9.77 18.25 -1.48
C SER A 36 -10.64 17.28 -2.30
N THR A 37 -11.90 17.12 -1.95
CA THR A 37 -12.84 16.17 -2.53
C THR A 37 -13.89 16.80 -3.46
N LEU A 38 -13.78 18.09 -3.76
CA LEU A 38 -14.58 18.72 -4.81
C LEU A 38 -14.07 18.21 -6.18
N LYS A 39 -14.71 17.19 -6.71
CA LYS A 39 -14.52 16.74 -8.10
C LYS A 39 -15.57 17.42 -8.97
N LEU A 40 -15.15 18.32 -9.83
CA LEU A 40 -15.95 18.80 -10.97
C LEU A 40 -15.98 17.65 -12.00
N GLY A 41 -16.98 16.81 -11.93
CA GLY A 41 -17.16 15.72 -12.90
C GLY A 41 -17.79 16.24 -14.20
N LYS A 42 -17.31 15.74 -15.35
CA LYS A 42 -17.87 16.05 -16.67
C LYS A 42 -19.37 15.72 -16.85
N ARG A 43 -19.95 14.91 -15.96
CA ARG A 43 -21.34 14.43 -16.02
C ARG A 43 -22.22 14.85 -14.83
N ARG A 44 -21.65 15.36 -13.73
CA ARG A 44 -22.42 15.88 -12.57
C ARG A 44 -21.68 17.10 -12.02
N PRO A 45 -22.28 18.30 -12.09
CA PRO A 45 -21.57 19.55 -11.87
C PRO A 45 -21.05 19.77 -10.43
N TYR A 46 -21.60 19.09 -9.43
CA TYR A 46 -21.14 19.26 -8.04
C TYR A 46 -21.32 17.94 -7.27
N TRP A 47 -20.22 17.22 -7.08
CA TRP A 47 -20.20 16.02 -6.25
C TRP A 47 -19.22 16.23 -5.10
N ILE A 48 -19.71 16.27 -3.88
CA ILE A 48 -18.88 16.17 -2.68
C ILE A 48 -18.85 14.71 -2.28
N GLU A 49 -17.77 14.02 -2.59
CA GLU A 49 -17.58 12.65 -2.12
C GLU A 49 -17.23 12.71 -0.63
N PRO A 50 -18.04 12.11 0.27
CA PRO A 50 -17.68 12.05 1.68
C PRO A 50 -16.39 11.27 1.83
N LEU A 51 -15.40 11.87 2.49
CA LEU A 51 -14.15 11.16 2.79
C LEU A 51 -14.44 9.98 3.70
N PRO A 52 -13.86 8.80 3.44
CA PRO A 52 -13.87 7.69 4.38
C PRO A 52 -13.40 8.16 5.77
N SER A 53 -14.02 7.65 6.82
CA SER A 53 -13.71 8.06 8.20
C SER A 53 -12.26 7.77 8.59
N GLU A 54 -11.65 6.71 8.01
CA GLU A 54 -10.24 6.36 8.18
C GLU A 54 -9.26 7.38 7.59
N ARG A 55 -9.71 8.24 6.65
CA ARG A 55 -8.91 9.32 6.04
C ARG A 55 -9.18 10.69 6.66
N ARG A 56 -9.83 10.73 7.80
CA ARG A 56 -10.10 11.96 8.56
C ARG A 56 -9.50 11.87 9.95
N TYR A 57 -8.67 12.84 10.30
CA TYR A 57 -8.29 13.00 11.68
C TYR A 57 -9.44 13.69 12.47
N PRO A 58 -9.77 13.26 13.72
CA PRO A 58 -9.14 12.15 14.44
C PRO A 58 -9.73 10.78 14.08
N ASN A 59 -8.84 9.78 14.00
CA ASN A 59 -9.24 8.38 13.85
C ASN A 59 -8.28 7.46 14.63
N PRO A 60 -8.61 6.19 14.85
CA PRO A 60 -7.79 5.26 15.63
C PRO A 60 -6.37 5.04 15.11
N PHE A 61 -6.13 5.14 13.80
CA PHE A 61 -4.80 4.95 13.22
C PHE A 61 -3.77 6.02 13.66
N TRP A 62 -4.21 7.08 14.32
CA TRP A 62 -3.34 8.06 14.97
C TRP A 62 -3.12 7.77 16.45
N GLY A 63 -3.52 6.59 16.94
CA GLY A 63 -3.54 6.30 18.37
C GLY A 63 -4.58 7.10 19.16
N TYR A 64 -5.47 7.83 18.45
CA TYR A 64 -6.40 8.75 19.06
C TYR A 64 -7.45 8.02 19.91
N GLY A 65 -7.53 8.45 21.18
CA GLY A 65 -8.55 8.02 22.13
C GLY A 65 -8.33 6.66 22.78
N PHE A 66 -7.15 6.02 22.62
CA PHE A 66 -6.80 4.78 23.31
C PHE A 66 -5.30 4.65 23.67
N SER A 67 -4.41 5.40 23.02
CA SER A 67 -2.97 5.34 23.32
C SER A 67 -2.59 5.89 24.72
N ASP A 68 -3.53 6.44 25.45
CA ASP A 68 -3.40 6.84 26.84
C ASP A 68 -3.72 5.71 27.84
N ILE A 69 -4.38 4.65 27.40
CA ILE A 69 -4.78 3.52 28.25
C ILE A 69 -4.01 2.23 27.97
N ILE A 70 -3.26 2.16 26.87
CA ILE A 70 -2.51 0.97 26.46
C ILE A 70 -1.24 1.38 25.70
N PRO A 71 -0.10 0.69 25.91
CA PRO A 71 1.09 0.89 25.10
C PRO A 71 0.77 0.75 23.61
N THR A 72 1.08 1.80 22.85
CA THR A 72 0.79 1.84 21.42
C THR A 72 2.03 2.29 20.65
N ALA A 73 2.32 1.61 19.53
CA ALA A 73 3.40 1.94 18.61
C ALA A 73 2.87 2.11 17.19
N MET A 74 3.59 2.84 16.36
CA MET A 74 3.43 2.86 14.91
C MET A 74 4.63 2.19 14.25
N MET A 75 4.39 1.33 13.25
CA MET A 75 5.42 0.61 12.52
C MET A 75 5.23 0.79 11.01
N SER A 76 6.23 1.41 10.38
CA SER A 76 6.32 1.60 8.91
C SER A 76 5.05 2.19 8.30
N VAL A 77 4.37 3.12 8.98
CA VAL A 77 3.15 3.75 8.49
C VAL A 77 3.46 4.75 7.39
N SER A 78 2.51 5.00 6.48
CA SER A 78 2.61 6.01 5.45
C SER A 78 1.39 6.92 5.42
N SER A 79 1.63 8.18 5.12
CA SER A 79 0.59 9.17 4.83
C SER A 79 0.27 9.27 3.35
N GLN A 80 0.99 8.50 2.53
CA GLN A 80 0.93 8.57 1.08
C GLN A 80 1.18 10.01 0.60
N ASN A 81 0.25 10.57 -0.15
CA ASN A 81 0.31 11.92 -0.71
C ASN A 81 -0.51 12.96 0.09
N SER A 82 -0.60 12.80 1.41
CA SER A 82 -1.28 13.77 2.27
C SER A 82 -0.64 15.15 2.14
N LYS A 83 -1.42 16.14 1.72
CA LYS A 83 -0.95 17.53 1.54
C LYS A 83 -0.92 18.25 2.91
N TYR A 84 -0.01 17.86 3.78
CA TYR A 84 0.07 18.32 5.17
C TYR A 84 0.37 19.81 5.29
N GLN A 85 0.99 20.42 4.30
CA GLN A 85 1.22 21.87 4.25
C GLN A 85 -0.10 22.68 4.24
N LYS A 86 -1.22 22.02 3.89
CA LYS A 86 -2.55 22.60 3.92
C LYS A 86 -3.32 22.32 5.22
N PHE A 87 -2.71 21.63 6.17
CA PHE A 87 -3.36 21.36 7.45
C PHE A 87 -3.36 22.60 8.33
N SER A 88 -4.47 22.83 9.05
CA SER A 88 -4.54 23.95 10.00
C SER A 88 -3.60 23.70 11.18
N ARG A 89 -3.05 24.78 11.77
CA ARG A 89 -2.24 24.70 13.00
C ARG A 89 -2.96 23.96 14.13
N TYR A 90 -4.28 24.14 14.24
CA TYR A 90 -5.11 23.45 15.22
C TYR A 90 -5.09 21.92 15.00
N MET A 91 -5.23 21.48 13.76
CA MET A 91 -5.18 20.05 13.41
C MET A 91 -3.80 19.46 13.69
N LEU A 92 -2.72 20.10 13.23
CA LEU A 92 -1.34 19.67 13.48
C LEU A 92 -1.06 19.55 14.99
N LYS A 93 -1.46 20.56 15.80
CA LYS A 93 -1.33 20.50 17.25
C LYS A 93 -2.04 19.30 17.89
N ARG A 94 -3.23 18.95 17.40
CA ARG A 94 -3.99 17.79 17.89
C ARG A 94 -3.33 16.47 17.46
N MET A 95 -2.85 16.38 16.22
CA MET A 95 -2.09 15.23 15.74
C MET A 95 -0.83 15.01 16.59
N GLY A 96 -0.04 16.07 16.84
CA GLY A 96 1.13 16.02 17.69
C GLY A 96 0.81 15.52 19.11
N LYS A 97 -0.31 15.94 19.71
CA LYS A 97 -0.74 15.43 21.00
C LYS A 97 -1.04 13.92 21.00
N SER A 98 -1.57 13.38 19.92
CA SER A 98 -1.79 11.94 19.78
C SER A 98 -0.46 11.19 19.60
N LEU A 99 0.41 11.69 18.73
CA LEU A 99 1.72 11.07 18.44
C LEU A 99 2.63 11.02 19.69
N LYS A 100 2.65 12.05 20.51
CA LYS A 100 3.44 12.08 21.77
C LYS A 100 3.09 10.97 22.77
N ARG A 101 1.92 10.36 22.67
CA ARG A 101 1.49 9.26 23.53
C ARG A 101 1.98 7.90 23.07
N LEU A 102 2.49 7.84 21.84
CA LEU A 102 3.00 6.60 21.28
C LEU A 102 4.38 6.28 21.86
N LYS A 103 4.63 5.01 22.11
CA LYS A 103 5.91 4.52 22.65
C LYS A 103 7.01 4.45 21.60
N TYR A 104 6.62 4.25 20.35
CA TYR A 104 7.52 4.19 19.20
C TYR A 104 6.79 4.64 17.94
N ILE A 105 7.49 5.34 17.07
CA ILE A 105 6.97 5.79 15.78
C ILE A 105 8.01 5.47 14.70
N SER A 106 7.65 4.63 13.76
CA SER A 106 8.37 4.53 12.51
C SER A 106 7.44 4.72 11.31
N VAL A 107 8.00 5.30 10.28
CA VAL A 107 7.31 5.61 9.02
C VAL A 107 8.07 4.99 7.86
N ARG A 108 7.38 4.80 6.74
CA ARG A 108 7.97 4.15 5.58
C ARG A 108 8.69 5.12 4.64
N ASP A 109 8.40 6.42 4.73
CA ASP A 109 8.86 7.43 3.78
C ASP A 109 9.16 8.78 4.46
N ALA A 110 10.04 9.56 3.82
CA ALA A 110 10.43 10.88 4.32
C ALA A 110 9.27 11.88 4.33
N TRP A 111 8.35 11.80 3.37
CA TRP A 111 7.17 12.66 3.31
C TRP A 111 6.28 12.50 4.55
N THR A 112 6.05 11.26 4.98
CA THR A 112 5.29 10.96 6.19
C THR A 112 6.04 11.44 7.44
N LYS A 113 7.37 11.29 7.49
CA LYS A 113 8.21 11.82 8.58
C LYS A 113 8.05 13.32 8.69
N ASP A 114 8.17 14.05 7.58
CA ASP A 114 8.04 15.51 7.56
C ASP A 114 6.64 15.96 8.00
N MET A 115 5.60 15.25 7.58
CA MET A 115 4.22 15.50 8.04
C MET A 115 4.09 15.35 9.54
N MET A 116 4.67 14.32 10.15
CA MET A 116 4.61 14.09 11.58
C MET A 116 5.45 15.08 12.36
N LEU A 117 6.63 15.46 11.86
CA LEU A 117 7.47 16.52 12.45
C LEU A 117 6.79 17.90 12.35
N ALA A 118 6.02 18.18 11.31
CA ALA A 118 5.20 19.39 11.26
C ALA A 118 4.11 19.42 12.34
N ALA A 119 3.65 18.25 12.81
CA ALA A 119 2.70 18.13 13.93
C ALA A 119 3.37 18.18 15.29
N GLY A 120 4.63 17.76 15.41
CA GLY A 120 5.42 17.75 16.64
C GLY A 120 6.92 17.68 16.34
N PRO A 121 7.61 18.83 16.26
CA PRO A 121 9.04 18.88 15.91
C PRO A 121 9.97 18.11 16.85
N GLU A 122 9.51 17.85 18.08
CA GLU A 122 10.25 17.13 19.11
C GLU A 122 10.08 15.59 19.05
N LEU A 123 9.29 15.08 18.12
CA LEU A 123 9.06 13.64 18.00
C LEU A 123 10.30 12.92 17.48
N SER A 124 10.63 11.78 18.07
CA SER A 124 11.60 10.83 17.53
C SER A 124 10.88 9.92 16.54
N ILE A 125 11.27 9.97 15.28
CA ILE A 125 10.63 9.24 14.20
C ILE A 125 11.67 8.55 13.34
N ASP A 126 11.62 7.24 13.30
CA ASP A 126 12.50 6.43 12.46
C ASP A 126 11.89 6.24 11.06
N ILE A 127 12.75 6.10 10.05
CA ILE A 127 12.33 5.59 8.74
C ILE A 127 12.69 4.11 8.70
N THR A 128 11.70 3.26 8.51
CA THR A 128 11.87 1.80 8.45
C THR A 128 11.23 1.25 7.18
N PRO A 129 11.82 0.23 6.55
CA PRO A 129 11.25 -0.37 5.36
C PRO A 129 9.88 -1.01 5.65
N ASP A 130 9.17 -1.36 4.58
CA ASP A 130 7.93 -2.14 4.68
C ASP A 130 8.24 -3.49 5.35
N PRO A 131 7.46 -3.95 6.35
CA PRO A 131 7.69 -5.22 7.04
C PRO A 131 7.76 -6.45 6.13
N VAL A 132 7.28 -6.36 4.90
CA VAL A 132 7.38 -7.45 3.92
C VAL A 132 8.83 -7.83 3.61
N PHE A 133 9.79 -6.91 3.77
CA PHE A 133 11.22 -7.22 3.61
C PHE A 133 11.73 -8.24 4.63
N ALA A 134 11.09 -8.36 5.79
CA ALA A 134 11.41 -9.34 6.81
C ALA A 134 10.55 -10.63 6.71
N LEU A 135 9.69 -10.76 5.70
CA LEU A 135 8.74 -11.87 5.64
C LEU A 135 9.44 -13.23 5.51
N ASN A 136 10.48 -13.32 4.68
CA ASN A 136 11.26 -14.56 4.54
C ASN A 136 11.91 -15.00 5.87
N GLN A 137 12.35 -14.05 6.70
CA GLN A 137 12.97 -14.33 8.00
C GLN A 137 11.93 -14.75 9.04
N ASN A 138 10.77 -14.11 9.04
CA ASN A 138 9.76 -14.29 10.08
C ASN A 138 8.82 -15.48 9.85
N VAL A 139 8.53 -15.80 8.59
CA VAL A 139 7.55 -16.84 8.22
C VAL A 139 8.02 -17.70 7.05
N GLY A 140 9.32 -17.71 6.75
CA GLY A 140 9.89 -18.41 5.59
C GLY A 140 9.48 -19.87 5.50
N GLU A 141 9.44 -20.59 6.62
CA GLU A 141 9.02 -22.00 6.71
C GLU A 141 7.54 -22.22 6.31
N LYS A 142 6.69 -21.17 6.37
CA LYS A 142 5.27 -21.25 6.01
C LYS A 142 5.00 -20.85 4.57
N ILE A 143 6.02 -20.32 3.87
CA ILE A 143 5.88 -19.98 2.45
C ILE A 143 5.88 -21.28 1.66
N PRO A 144 4.88 -21.52 0.80
CA PRO A 144 4.84 -22.72 -0.04
C PRO A 144 6.13 -22.89 -0.88
N LEU A 145 6.53 -24.12 -1.12
CA LEU A 145 7.67 -24.42 -1.98
C LEU A 145 7.35 -24.05 -3.43
N GLU A 146 8.38 -23.82 -4.21
CA GLU A 146 8.26 -23.44 -5.63
C GLU A 146 7.49 -24.49 -6.43
N GLU A 147 7.81 -25.77 -6.22
CA GLU A 147 7.15 -26.89 -6.89
C GLU A 147 5.65 -26.95 -6.57
N ASP A 148 5.26 -26.74 -5.30
CA ASP A 148 3.85 -26.71 -4.90
C ASP A 148 3.09 -25.59 -5.60
N ILE A 149 3.69 -24.40 -5.71
CA ILE A 149 3.11 -23.25 -6.38
C ILE A 149 2.98 -23.49 -7.88
N ARG A 150 4.02 -24.02 -8.53
CA ARG A 150 4.00 -24.34 -9.95
C ARG A 150 2.93 -25.35 -10.29
N ASN A 151 2.82 -26.42 -9.54
CA ASN A 151 1.84 -27.48 -9.76
C ASN A 151 0.41 -26.97 -9.51
N ARG A 152 0.19 -26.21 -8.43
CA ARG A 152 -1.13 -25.70 -8.06
C ARG A 152 -1.70 -24.73 -9.08
N PHE A 153 -0.87 -23.85 -9.61
CA PHE A 153 -1.29 -22.80 -10.54
C PHE A 153 -0.99 -23.14 -12.01
N VAL A 154 -0.46 -24.32 -12.29
CA VAL A 154 -0.10 -24.79 -13.64
C VAL A 154 0.76 -23.77 -14.37
N LEU A 155 1.87 -23.37 -13.72
CA LEU A 155 2.75 -22.31 -14.21
C LEU A 155 3.81 -22.88 -15.18
N PRO A 156 4.26 -22.05 -16.15
CA PRO A 156 5.41 -22.37 -16.97
C PRO A 156 6.72 -22.36 -16.12
N ASP A 157 7.77 -22.96 -16.64
CA ASP A 157 9.07 -23.07 -15.92
C ASP A 157 9.65 -21.71 -15.54
N LYS A 158 9.54 -20.74 -16.42
CA LYS A 158 9.93 -19.36 -16.14
C LYS A 158 8.79 -18.44 -16.53
N TYR A 159 8.30 -17.68 -15.57
CA TYR A 159 7.18 -16.79 -15.80
C TYR A 159 7.41 -15.37 -15.29
N VAL A 160 6.83 -14.41 -15.98
CA VAL A 160 6.79 -13.00 -15.62
C VAL A 160 5.35 -12.64 -15.27
N LEU A 161 5.15 -12.13 -14.07
CA LEU A 161 3.82 -11.73 -13.60
C LEU A 161 3.47 -10.33 -14.12
N ILE A 162 2.29 -10.20 -14.71
CA ILE A 162 1.76 -8.93 -15.21
C ILE A 162 0.50 -8.56 -14.41
N GLY A 163 0.56 -7.45 -13.66
CA GLY A 163 -0.55 -7.04 -12.80
C GLY A 163 -0.90 -5.55 -12.91
N MET A 164 -2.16 -5.26 -13.24
CA MET A 164 -2.65 -3.88 -13.38
C MET A 164 -4.01 -3.71 -12.70
N ARG A 165 -4.24 -2.56 -12.05
CA ARG A 165 -5.54 -2.20 -11.46
C ARG A 165 -6.57 -1.77 -12.50
N THR A 166 -6.11 -1.27 -13.63
CA THR A 166 -6.91 -0.85 -14.78
C THR A 166 -6.11 -1.17 -16.04
N GLN A 167 -6.74 -1.14 -17.19
CA GLN A 167 -6.06 -1.32 -18.47
C GLN A 167 -5.09 -0.15 -18.73
N ILE A 168 -3.80 -0.32 -18.39
CA ILE A 168 -2.75 0.67 -18.65
C ILE A 168 -2.05 0.39 -19.96
N LEU A 169 -1.75 -0.89 -20.22
CA LEU A 169 -1.10 -1.35 -21.44
C LEU A 169 -2.15 -1.89 -22.42
N SER A 170 -2.03 -1.57 -23.70
CA SER A 170 -2.92 -2.05 -24.73
C SER A 170 -2.71 -3.55 -24.99
N ILE A 171 -3.73 -4.22 -25.56
CA ILE A 171 -3.62 -5.64 -25.92
C ILE A 171 -2.47 -5.90 -26.91
N PRO A 172 -2.30 -5.12 -28.02
CA PRO A 172 -1.16 -5.31 -28.91
C PRO A 172 0.21 -5.17 -28.21
N PHE A 173 0.32 -4.26 -27.23
CA PHE A 173 1.55 -4.13 -26.45
C PHE A 173 1.79 -5.38 -25.59
N LEU A 174 0.75 -5.92 -24.96
CA LEU A 174 0.84 -7.13 -24.15
C LEU A 174 1.18 -8.36 -24.98
N GLU A 175 0.69 -8.44 -26.22
CA GLU A 175 1.07 -9.49 -27.19
C GLU A 175 2.56 -9.38 -27.53
N ALA A 176 3.04 -8.20 -27.92
CA ALA A 176 4.45 -7.97 -28.23
C ALA A 176 5.37 -8.25 -27.02
N LEU A 177 4.93 -7.86 -25.81
CA LEU A 177 5.66 -8.18 -24.57
C LEU A 177 5.74 -9.69 -24.35
N ASN A 178 4.64 -10.40 -24.52
CA ASN A 178 4.61 -11.85 -24.36
C ASN A 178 5.51 -12.56 -25.37
N ASP A 179 5.53 -12.11 -26.62
CA ASP A 179 6.39 -12.66 -27.67
C ASP A 179 7.88 -12.37 -27.36
N ALA A 180 8.20 -11.17 -26.88
CA ALA A 180 9.55 -10.84 -26.46
C ALA A 180 10.00 -11.72 -25.25
N MET A 181 9.12 -11.96 -24.30
CA MET A 181 9.43 -12.84 -23.17
C MET A 181 9.62 -14.30 -23.61
N ARG A 182 8.86 -14.77 -24.60
CA ARG A 182 9.04 -16.13 -25.16
C ARG A 182 10.39 -16.33 -25.83
N ILE A 183 10.91 -15.31 -26.51
CA ILE A 183 12.27 -15.35 -27.07
C ILE A 183 13.31 -15.57 -25.96
N GLU A 184 13.06 -15.01 -24.78
CA GLU A 184 13.91 -15.19 -23.59
C GLU A 184 13.59 -16.49 -22.82
N GLY A 185 12.75 -17.37 -23.35
CA GLY A 185 12.34 -18.61 -22.69
C GLY A 185 11.46 -18.40 -21.44
N LYS A 186 10.71 -17.31 -21.40
CA LYS A 186 9.79 -16.95 -20.31
C LYS A 186 8.38 -16.79 -20.87
N GLU A 187 7.35 -16.97 -20.04
CA GLU A 187 5.96 -16.70 -20.43
C GLU A 187 5.33 -15.64 -19.52
N CYS A 188 4.48 -14.78 -20.08
CA CYS A 188 3.70 -13.84 -19.31
C CYS A 188 2.50 -14.55 -18.65
N VAL A 189 2.28 -14.25 -17.39
CA VAL A 189 1.15 -14.76 -16.58
C VAL A 189 0.37 -13.58 -16.03
N ALA A 190 -0.94 -13.54 -16.27
CA ALA A 190 -1.80 -12.50 -15.70
C ALA A 190 -1.94 -12.70 -14.19
N PHE A 191 -1.68 -11.62 -13.44
CA PHE A 191 -1.66 -11.64 -11.99
C PHE A 191 -2.74 -10.71 -11.42
N PRO A 192 -3.68 -11.23 -10.60
CA PRO A 192 -4.76 -10.46 -10.04
C PRO A 192 -4.25 -9.50 -8.97
N ILE A 193 -4.82 -8.30 -8.94
CA ILE A 193 -4.61 -7.29 -7.91
C ILE A 193 -5.94 -7.03 -7.20
N ASP A 194 -5.88 -6.80 -5.90
CA ASP A 194 -7.07 -6.49 -5.08
C ASP A 194 -8.20 -7.56 -5.16
N GLY A 195 -7.82 -8.83 -5.34
CA GLY A 195 -8.77 -9.94 -5.36
C GLY A 195 -9.55 -10.10 -6.66
N ALA A 196 -9.20 -9.39 -7.73
CA ALA A 196 -9.82 -9.52 -9.04
C ALA A 196 -8.81 -9.35 -10.19
N MET A 197 -9.14 -9.93 -11.34
CA MET A 197 -8.47 -9.59 -12.60
C MET A 197 -9.11 -8.32 -13.16
N ALA A 198 -8.34 -7.24 -13.20
CA ALA A 198 -8.84 -5.91 -13.52
C ALA A 198 -8.46 -5.41 -14.93
N PHE A 199 -7.85 -6.26 -15.74
CA PHE A 199 -7.43 -5.94 -17.10
C PHE A 199 -7.62 -7.14 -18.02
N SER A 200 -7.80 -6.85 -19.33
CA SER A 200 -7.82 -7.85 -20.39
C SER A 200 -6.40 -8.18 -20.85
N HIS A 201 -6.13 -9.44 -21.16
CA HIS A 201 -4.81 -9.90 -21.56
C HIS A 201 -4.87 -11.03 -22.58
N PRO A 202 -3.84 -11.19 -23.45
CA PRO A 202 -3.75 -12.28 -24.44
C PRO A 202 -3.02 -13.52 -23.91
N PHE A 203 -2.60 -13.53 -22.62
CA PHE A 203 -1.75 -14.59 -22.08
C PHE A 203 -2.50 -15.91 -21.93
N LYS A 204 -1.79 -17.00 -22.17
CA LYS A 204 -2.28 -18.37 -21.98
C LYS A 204 -2.55 -18.67 -20.51
N HIS A 205 -1.74 -18.11 -19.62
CA HIS A 205 -1.79 -18.38 -18.18
C HIS A 205 -2.32 -17.18 -17.41
N SER A 206 -3.17 -17.44 -16.45
CA SER A 206 -3.66 -16.45 -15.48
C SER A 206 -3.82 -17.09 -14.12
N ILE A 207 -3.56 -16.32 -13.07
CA ILE A 207 -3.72 -16.78 -11.70
C ILE A 207 -5.18 -16.71 -11.30
N SER A 208 -5.72 -17.82 -10.86
CA SER A 208 -7.08 -17.91 -10.31
C SER A 208 -7.13 -17.35 -8.88
N ILE A 209 -8.29 -16.83 -8.51
CA ILE A 209 -8.59 -16.32 -7.17
C ILE A 209 -9.76 -17.15 -6.56
N PRO A 210 -9.87 -17.22 -5.22
CA PRO A 210 -9.11 -16.48 -4.20
C PRO A 210 -7.69 -17.02 -4.00
N LEU A 211 -6.78 -16.14 -3.57
CA LEU A 211 -5.40 -16.47 -3.20
C LEU A 211 -5.22 -16.35 -1.68
N SER A 212 -4.48 -17.28 -1.08
CA SER A 212 -3.95 -17.05 0.25
C SER A 212 -2.83 -15.99 0.20
N PRO A 213 -2.60 -15.22 1.27
CA PRO A 213 -1.49 -14.26 1.31
C PRO A 213 -0.13 -14.88 1.06
N LEU A 214 0.10 -16.12 1.51
CA LEU A 214 1.36 -16.83 1.32
C LEU A 214 1.52 -17.36 -0.12
N ASP A 215 0.43 -17.84 -0.75
CA ASP A 215 0.47 -18.21 -2.16
C ASP A 215 0.74 -16.98 -3.05
N TRP A 216 0.09 -15.86 -2.74
CA TRP A 216 0.30 -14.59 -3.43
C TRP A 216 1.78 -14.15 -3.36
N TYR A 217 2.38 -14.23 -2.18
CA TYR A 217 3.78 -13.90 -1.97
C TYR A 217 4.72 -14.87 -2.67
N ALA A 218 4.44 -16.17 -2.59
CA ALA A 218 5.24 -17.22 -3.20
C ALA A 218 5.24 -17.13 -4.75
N LEU A 219 4.08 -16.81 -5.35
CA LEU A 219 3.97 -16.54 -6.78
C LEU A 219 4.93 -15.45 -7.25
N ILE A 220 5.07 -14.38 -6.46
CA ILE A 220 6.03 -13.30 -6.77
C ILE A 220 7.45 -13.76 -6.51
N LYS A 221 7.70 -14.40 -5.37
CA LYS A 221 9.04 -14.86 -4.96
C LYS A 221 9.72 -15.74 -6.00
N TYR A 222 8.95 -16.62 -6.64
CA TYR A 222 9.49 -17.60 -7.62
C TYR A 222 9.30 -17.16 -9.08
N SER A 223 8.80 -15.96 -9.32
CA SER A 223 8.70 -15.42 -10.67
C SER A 223 10.06 -14.98 -11.20
N ALA A 224 10.21 -15.01 -12.53
CA ALA A 224 11.36 -14.44 -13.22
C ALA A 224 11.29 -12.90 -13.34
N GLY A 225 10.17 -12.30 -12.95
CA GLY A 225 9.96 -10.86 -12.94
C GLY A 225 8.52 -10.46 -12.68
N TYR A 226 8.33 -9.19 -12.33
CA TYR A 226 7.02 -8.58 -12.15
C TYR A 226 6.93 -7.24 -12.92
N VAL A 227 5.85 -7.05 -13.68
CA VAL A 227 5.51 -5.78 -14.32
C VAL A 227 4.11 -5.37 -13.87
N GLY A 228 3.98 -4.20 -13.25
CA GLY A 228 2.67 -3.81 -12.78
C GLY A 228 2.55 -2.45 -12.12
N SER A 229 1.32 -2.10 -11.75
CA SER A 229 0.95 -0.79 -11.21
C SER A 229 0.75 -0.76 -9.69
N ASN A 230 0.95 -1.88 -9.00
CA ASN A 230 0.70 -1.95 -7.56
C ASN A 230 2.01 -2.04 -6.76
N MET A 231 2.08 -1.29 -5.67
CA MET A 231 3.25 -1.20 -4.80
C MET A 231 3.57 -2.55 -4.11
N HIS A 232 2.57 -3.26 -3.58
CA HIS A 232 2.83 -4.47 -2.79
C HIS A 232 3.56 -5.57 -3.57
N PRO A 233 3.21 -5.90 -4.84
CA PRO A 233 4.01 -6.83 -5.63
C PRO A 233 5.42 -6.33 -5.91
N ILE A 234 5.62 -5.02 -6.12
CA ILE A 234 6.95 -4.43 -6.34
C ILE A 234 7.81 -4.61 -5.09
N VAL A 235 7.29 -4.24 -3.90
CA VAL A 235 8.02 -4.42 -2.63
C VAL A 235 8.32 -5.89 -2.37
N SER A 236 7.37 -6.80 -2.65
CA SER A 236 7.57 -8.23 -2.53
C SER A 236 8.62 -8.77 -3.51
N SER A 237 8.66 -8.25 -4.73
CA SER A 237 9.69 -8.57 -5.72
C SER A 237 11.08 -8.15 -5.22
N LEU A 238 11.22 -6.89 -4.76
CA LEU A 238 12.47 -6.37 -4.21
C LEU A 238 12.95 -7.17 -3.00
N ALA A 239 12.03 -7.54 -2.10
CA ALA A 239 12.35 -8.38 -0.92
C ALA A 239 12.88 -9.77 -1.26
N ASN A 240 12.65 -10.23 -2.49
CA ASN A 240 13.11 -11.53 -2.99
C ASN A 240 14.17 -11.43 -4.09
N GLY A 241 14.67 -10.22 -4.40
CA GLY A 241 15.62 -10.04 -5.50
C GLY A 241 15.03 -10.31 -6.89
N VAL A 242 13.71 -10.29 -7.03
CA VAL A 242 13.01 -10.51 -8.30
C VAL A 242 12.99 -9.21 -9.09
N PRO A 243 13.46 -9.19 -10.36
CA PRO A 243 13.39 -8.03 -11.21
C PRO A 243 11.96 -7.50 -11.32
N CYS A 244 11.76 -6.18 -11.17
CA CYS A 244 10.42 -5.62 -11.29
C CYS A 244 10.43 -4.29 -12.05
N TYR A 245 9.31 -4.02 -12.73
CA TYR A 245 9.06 -2.77 -13.44
C TYR A 245 7.73 -2.17 -13.00
N SER A 246 7.79 -0.92 -12.55
CA SER A 246 6.59 -0.19 -12.11
C SER A 246 5.93 0.54 -13.26
N LEU A 247 4.63 0.28 -13.45
CA LEU A 247 3.75 1.05 -14.31
C LEU A 247 3.08 2.21 -13.55
N ASP A 248 3.56 2.53 -12.35
CA ASP A 248 2.95 3.58 -11.54
C ASP A 248 3.12 4.95 -12.21
N ASN A 249 2.00 5.61 -12.39
CA ASN A 249 1.94 6.94 -12.96
C ASN A 249 1.85 7.97 -11.81
N TRP A 250 2.95 8.13 -11.10
CA TRP A 250 3.02 8.97 -9.91
C TRP A 250 2.85 10.47 -10.20
N GLY A 251 2.38 11.17 -9.19
CA GLY A 251 2.05 12.59 -9.22
C GLY A 251 0.58 12.83 -8.94
N SER A 252 0.27 13.95 -8.28
CA SER A 252 -1.10 14.43 -8.11
C SER A 252 -1.47 15.37 -9.25
N THR A 253 -2.70 15.28 -9.73
CA THR A 253 -3.22 16.25 -10.68
C THR A 253 -3.84 17.40 -9.89
N ASN A 254 -3.45 18.64 -10.16
CA ASN A 254 -4.08 19.81 -9.55
C ASN A 254 -5.48 20.05 -10.13
N PHE A 255 -6.18 21.04 -9.57
CA PHE A 255 -7.52 21.42 -10.01
C PHE A 255 -7.62 21.74 -11.52
N TRP A 256 -6.53 22.23 -12.11
CA TRP A 256 -6.44 22.59 -13.53
C TRP A 256 -6.01 21.42 -14.44
N GLY A 257 -5.94 20.20 -13.91
CA GLY A 257 -5.53 19.03 -14.69
C GLY A 257 -4.01 18.93 -14.92
N LYS A 258 -3.21 19.83 -14.34
CA LYS A 258 -1.75 19.81 -14.46
C LYS A 258 -1.15 18.85 -13.43
N LYS A 259 -0.28 17.94 -13.86
CA LYS A 259 0.46 17.07 -12.95
C LYS A 259 1.39 17.89 -12.06
N GLU A 260 1.29 17.67 -10.76
CA GLU A 260 2.22 18.19 -9.75
C GLU A 260 3.10 17.01 -9.28
N ASN A 261 4.40 17.12 -9.53
CA ASN A 261 5.38 16.09 -9.11
C ASN A 261 5.74 16.17 -7.62
N ASN A 262 5.01 16.96 -6.83
CA ASN A 262 5.33 17.25 -5.43
C ASN A 262 4.71 16.27 -4.44
N ALA A 263 4.12 15.19 -4.90
CA ALA A 263 3.54 14.17 -4.05
C ALA A 263 4.40 12.92 -4.13
N SER A 264 4.79 12.40 -2.98
CA SER A 264 5.43 11.11 -2.83
C SER A 264 4.58 10.02 -3.52
N SER A 265 5.19 9.27 -4.41
CA SER A 265 4.63 8.01 -4.89
C SER A 265 5.07 6.92 -3.93
N LYS A 266 4.15 6.03 -3.56
CA LYS A 266 4.49 4.85 -2.75
C LYS A 266 5.62 4.00 -3.34
N VAL A 267 5.75 4.00 -4.65
CA VAL A 267 6.77 3.22 -5.37
C VAL A 267 8.07 3.99 -5.45
N PHE A 268 8.02 5.28 -5.77
CA PHE A 268 9.21 6.14 -5.87
C PHE A 268 9.99 6.23 -4.55
N ASP A 269 9.28 6.22 -3.42
CA ASP A 269 9.92 6.31 -2.10
C ASP A 269 10.59 4.98 -1.66
N ILE A 270 10.39 3.90 -2.43
CA ILE A 270 10.96 2.57 -2.14
C ILE A 270 12.09 2.23 -3.12
N LEU A 271 12.01 2.73 -4.35
CA LEU A 271 13.01 2.54 -5.40
C LEU A 271 14.12 3.60 -5.32
#